data_e5f36a462f629908c5c591dbbcd18055
#
_entry.id   e5f36a462f629908c5c591dbbcd18055
#
_cell.length_a   1.000
_cell.length_b   1.000
_cell.length_c   1.000
_cell.angle_alpha   90.00
_cell.angle_beta   90.00
_cell.angle_gamma   90.00
#
_symmetry.space_group_name_H-M   'P 1'
#
loop_
_entity.id
_entity.type
_entity.pdbx_description
1 polymer ?
#
loop_
_entity_poly.entity_id
_entity_poly.type
_entity_poly.pdbx_seq_one_letter_code
_entity_poly.pdbx_strand_id
1 'polypeptide(L)'
;MKALIISGSPRKNGLCAALSNEISKGIKEAGGDFETVFLAEKQVNPCLSCSGSLCWQRMECTIKDDALELRRALNECDALVFIAPVYFLSINGLSKNFIDRMRYYGETGKPAIAVSVAGGTGKGCILALQEICRWLIMLGFRPINPLPVTRYNWDIALVEARMRGRKIVDAKPQKFSNLAEKIAYYESLPYMRYRIIDEILFLAKEAINGISRRGRADLIDGVKEKIEIGETLLEINKFDEALRLITEAHEESMRIFNKIAH
;
A
#
# COMPACT_ATOMS: atom_id res chain seq x y z
N MET A 1 12.19 2.67 -19.70
CA MET A 1 11.80 3.03 -18.34
C MET A 1 12.40 2.02 -17.38
N LYS A 2 13.11 2.49 -16.32
CA LYS A 2 13.66 1.64 -15.25
C LYS A 2 12.89 1.90 -13.95
N ALA A 3 12.17 0.90 -13.45
CA ALA A 3 11.47 0.99 -12.17
C ALA A 3 12.37 0.53 -11.01
N LEU A 4 12.27 1.21 -9.87
CA LEU A 4 12.84 0.75 -8.60
C LEU A 4 11.73 0.09 -7.78
N ILE A 5 11.87 -1.20 -7.47
CA ILE A 5 10.94 -1.96 -6.64
C ILE A 5 11.55 -2.13 -5.26
N ILE A 6 10.92 -1.58 -4.23
CA ILE A 6 11.39 -1.68 -2.85
C ILE A 6 10.41 -2.52 -2.04
N SER A 7 10.92 -3.63 -1.51
CA SER A 7 10.18 -4.51 -0.60
C SER A 7 10.61 -4.26 0.85
N GLY A 8 9.68 -3.76 1.67
CA GLY A 8 9.87 -3.51 3.10
C GLY A 8 9.73 -4.75 3.98
N SER A 9 9.50 -5.93 3.41
CA SER A 9 9.33 -7.16 4.19
C SER A 9 10.67 -7.69 4.73
N PRO A 10 10.73 -8.14 5.99
CA PRO A 10 11.89 -8.86 6.51
C PRO A 10 12.05 -10.27 5.89
N ARG A 11 11.01 -10.79 5.23
CA ARG A 11 11.01 -12.10 4.57
C ARG A 11 11.15 -11.97 3.07
N LYS A 12 12.21 -12.56 2.49
CA LYS A 12 12.51 -12.51 1.05
C LYS A 12 11.64 -13.43 0.18
N ASN A 13 10.98 -14.39 0.76
CA ASN A 13 10.13 -15.39 0.09
C ASN A 13 8.67 -15.34 0.55
N GLY A 14 8.26 -14.21 1.17
CA GLY A 14 6.89 -14.01 1.63
C GLY A 14 6.00 -13.33 0.58
N LEU A 15 4.81 -12.92 1.04
CA LEU A 15 3.79 -12.30 0.19
C LEU A 15 4.27 -11.02 -0.52
N CYS A 16 5.05 -10.17 0.16
CA CYS A 16 5.61 -8.97 -0.48
C CYS A 16 6.56 -9.32 -1.64
N ALA A 17 7.35 -10.39 -1.50
CA ALA A 17 8.23 -10.85 -2.57
C ALA A 17 7.45 -11.41 -3.76
N ALA A 18 6.37 -12.16 -3.52
CA ALA A 18 5.50 -12.66 -4.57
C ALA A 18 4.85 -11.50 -5.36
N LEU A 19 4.37 -10.45 -4.67
CA LEU A 19 3.85 -9.24 -5.33
C LEU A 19 4.94 -8.49 -6.11
N SER A 20 6.15 -8.35 -5.55
CA SER A 20 7.29 -7.78 -6.27
C SER A 20 7.55 -8.53 -7.57
N ASN A 21 7.53 -9.86 -7.53
CA ASN A 21 7.73 -10.71 -8.71
C ASN A 21 6.63 -10.54 -9.76
N GLU A 22 5.36 -10.44 -9.35
CA GLU A 22 4.27 -10.22 -10.31
C GLU A 22 4.33 -8.82 -10.93
N ILE A 23 4.64 -7.77 -10.15
CA ILE A 23 4.85 -6.42 -10.68
C ILE A 23 6.02 -6.41 -11.66
N SER A 24 7.16 -7.05 -11.32
CA SER A 24 8.32 -7.09 -12.21
C SER A 24 8.06 -7.83 -13.52
N LYS A 25 7.28 -8.93 -13.49
CA LYS A 25 6.80 -9.59 -14.71
C LYS A 25 5.98 -8.64 -15.58
N GLY A 26 5.03 -7.91 -14.97
CA GLY A 26 4.22 -6.94 -15.69
C GLY A 26 5.06 -5.83 -16.34
N ILE A 27 6.07 -5.31 -15.63
CA ILE A 27 7.00 -4.31 -16.17
C ILE A 27 7.76 -4.87 -17.38
N LYS A 28 8.29 -6.10 -17.28
CA LYS A 28 9.01 -6.75 -18.40
C LYS A 28 8.12 -7.00 -19.61
N GLU A 29 6.88 -7.46 -19.39
CA GLU A 29 5.90 -7.68 -20.45
C GLU A 29 5.54 -6.41 -21.24
N ALA A 30 5.61 -5.26 -20.57
CA ALA A 30 5.39 -3.95 -21.20
C ALA A 30 6.68 -3.32 -21.75
N GLY A 31 7.80 -4.05 -21.78
CA GLY A 31 9.08 -3.54 -22.33
C GLY A 31 9.88 -2.63 -21.39
N GLY A 32 9.50 -2.56 -20.12
CA GLY A 32 10.26 -1.84 -19.09
C GLY A 32 11.38 -2.67 -18.48
N ASP A 33 12.23 -2.01 -17.70
CA ASP A 33 13.26 -2.63 -16.88
C ASP A 33 13.04 -2.32 -15.40
N PHE A 34 13.64 -3.10 -14.52
CA PHE A 34 13.48 -2.91 -13.08
C PHE A 34 14.72 -3.32 -12.29
N GLU A 35 14.82 -2.75 -11.11
CA GLU A 35 15.73 -3.17 -10.05
C GLU A 35 14.90 -3.44 -8.79
N THR A 36 15.16 -4.56 -8.11
CA THR A 36 14.47 -4.90 -6.87
C THR A 36 15.43 -4.80 -5.69
N VAL A 37 15.01 -4.07 -4.67
CA VAL A 37 15.71 -3.93 -3.39
C VAL A 37 14.85 -4.53 -2.28
N PHE A 38 15.41 -5.48 -1.55
CA PHE A 38 14.83 -5.98 -0.31
C PHE A 38 15.46 -5.23 0.87
N LEU A 39 14.66 -4.46 1.61
CA LEU A 39 15.16 -3.73 2.76
C LEU A 39 15.75 -4.64 3.86
N ALA A 40 15.35 -5.92 3.87
CA ALA A 40 15.93 -6.94 4.75
C ALA A 40 17.42 -7.20 4.50
N GLU A 41 17.94 -6.81 3.33
CA GLU A 41 19.36 -6.96 2.94
C GLU A 41 20.15 -5.66 3.10
N LYS A 42 19.49 -4.61 3.55
CA LYS A 42 20.06 -3.27 3.67
C LYS A 42 20.08 -2.82 5.13
N GLN A 43 21.16 -2.16 5.50
CA GLN A 43 21.24 -1.52 6.82
C GLN A 43 20.70 -0.09 6.71
N VAL A 44 19.50 0.14 7.23
CA VAL A 44 18.89 1.47 7.33
C VAL A 44 18.51 1.73 8.78
N ASN A 45 19.39 2.44 9.49
CA ASN A 45 19.18 2.78 10.89
C ASN A 45 18.13 3.87 11.05
N PRO A 46 17.46 3.97 12.22
CA PRO A 46 16.50 5.04 12.51
C PRO A 46 17.10 6.43 12.32
N CYS A 47 16.27 7.39 11.90
CA CYS A 47 16.69 8.79 11.77
C CYS A 47 16.97 9.40 13.15
N LEU A 48 18.12 10.03 13.32
CA LEU A 48 18.52 10.70 14.58
C LEU A 48 18.01 12.13 14.69
N SER A 49 17.29 12.64 13.69
CA SER A 49 16.82 14.05 13.66
C SER A 49 17.94 15.07 13.93
N CYS A 50 19.15 14.79 13.44
CA CYS A 50 20.35 15.59 13.67
C CYS A 50 20.28 16.96 12.95
N SER A 51 19.61 17.95 13.53
CA SER A 51 19.44 19.34 13.03
C SER A 51 19.04 19.54 11.57
N GLY A 52 18.64 18.51 10.85
CA GLY A 52 17.90 18.54 9.60
C GLY A 52 18.52 19.19 8.35
N SER A 53 19.47 20.11 8.50
CA SER A 53 19.94 20.94 7.40
C SER A 53 20.78 20.18 6.34
N LEU A 54 21.63 19.27 6.76
CA LEU A 54 22.55 18.57 5.84
C LEU A 54 21.79 17.66 4.86
N CYS A 55 20.84 16.88 5.34
CA CYS A 55 20.08 15.95 4.49
C CYS A 55 19.10 16.65 3.54
N TRP A 56 18.67 17.88 3.84
CA TRP A 56 17.84 18.69 2.96
C TRP A 56 18.65 19.52 1.96
N GLN A 57 19.84 19.97 2.35
CA GLN A 57 20.65 20.88 1.54
C GLN A 57 21.67 20.16 0.67
N ARG A 58 22.27 19.06 1.15
CA ARG A 58 23.46 18.46 0.54
C ARG A 58 23.34 16.98 0.19
N MET A 59 22.16 16.36 0.35
CA MET A 59 22.02 14.91 0.18
C MET A 59 22.92 14.08 1.10
N GLU A 60 23.46 14.65 2.16
CA GLU A 60 24.37 14.00 3.10
C GLU A 60 23.61 13.48 4.31
N CYS A 61 24.18 12.49 4.99
CA CYS A 61 23.68 12.01 6.27
C CYS A 61 24.85 11.69 7.20
N THR A 62 24.69 11.99 8.48
CA THR A 62 25.69 11.68 9.50
C THR A 62 25.77 10.18 9.80
N ILE A 63 24.69 9.44 9.56
CA ILE A 63 24.62 8.00 9.73
C ILE A 63 25.23 7.34 8.48
N LYS A 64 26.25 6.52 8.67
CA LYS A 64 26.94 5.78 7.61
C LYS A 64 26.31 4.41 7.46
N ASP A 65 25.35 4.30 6.56
CA ASP A 65 24.62 3.08 6.23
C ASP A 65 24.09 3.14 4.78
N ASP A 66 23.30 2.16 4.36
CA ASP A 66 22.84 2.04 2.96
C ASP A 66 21.83 3.11 2.54
N ALA A 67 21.35 3.95 3.47
CA ALA A 67 20.31 4.93 3.15
C ALA A 67 20.72 5.94 2.06
N LEU A 68 22.00 6.28 1.94
CA LEU A 68 22.46 7.19 0.89
C LEU A 68 22.45 6.54 -0.50
N GLU A 69 22.83 5.28 -0.60
CA GLU A 69 22.75 4.49 -1.85
C GLU A 69 21.28 4.38 -2.29
N LEU A 70 20.39 3.98 -1.37
CA LEU A 70 18.96 3.88 -1.64
C LEU A 70 18.35 5.21 -2.06
N ARG A 71 18.80 6.31 -1.49
CA ARG A 71 18.37 7.65 -1.86
C ARG A 71 18.78 8.03 -3.29
N ARG A 72 19.99 7.64 -3.71
CA ARG A 72 20.45 7.82 -5.10
C ARG A 72 19.61 7.00 -6.06
N ALA A 73 19.41 5.71 -5.78
CA ALA A 73 18.57 4.84 -6.59
C ALA A 73 17.13 5.39 -6.74
N LEU A 74 16.55 5.94 -5.66
CA LEU A 74 15.23 6.58 -5.69
C LEU A 74 15.20 7.83 -6.58
N ASN A 75 16.26 8.62 -6.60
CA ASN A 75 16.35 9.81 -7.46
C ASN A 75 16.57 9.44 -8.95
N GLU A 76 17.26 8.35 -9.23
CA GLU A 76 17.62 7.92 -10.59
C GLU A 76 16.54 7.09 -11.28
N CYS A 77 15.65 6.41 -10.55
CA CYS A 77 14.62 5.60 -11.16
C CYS A 77 13.60 6.45 -11.94
N ASP A 78 12.98 5.86 -12.97
CA ASP A 78 11.88 6.49 -13.72
C ASP A 78 10.52 6.28 -13.06
N ALA A 79 10.38 5.22 -12.27
CA ALA A 79 9.18 4.88 -11.53
C ALA A 79 9.53 4.18 -10.22
N LEU A 80 8.67 4.31 -9.20
CA LEU A 80 8.88 3.71 -7.88
C LEU A 80 7.74 2.74 -7.54
N VAL A 81 8.10 1.55 -7.09
CA VAL A 81 7.17 0.60 -6.46
C VAL A 81 7.57 0.42 -5.01
N PHE A 82 6.66 0.68 -4.09
CA PHE A 82 6.90 0.48 -2.67
C PHE A 82 5.89 -0.48 -2.07
N ILE A 83 6.37 -1.60 -1.53
CA ILE A 83 5.58 -2.69 -0.96
C ILE A 83 5.94 -2.85 0.51
N ALA A 84 5.00 -2.61 1.41
CA ALA A 84 5.24 -2.74 2.85
C ALA A 84 4.26 -3.72 3.52
N PRO A 85 4.75 -4.59 4.40
CA PRO A 85 3.87 -5.39 5.24
C PRO A 85 3.31 -4.55 6.39
N VAL A 86 2.09 -4.86 6.78
CA VAL A 86 1.41 -4.25 7.93
C VAL A 86 1.79 -4.99 9.20
N TYR A 87 2.39 -4.28 10.15
CA TYR A 87 2.66 -4.76 11.49
C TYR A 87 1.99 -3.83 12.49
N PHE A 88 1.11 -4.38 13.31
CA PHE A 88 0.35 -3.65 14.31
C PHE A 88 -0.26 -2.34 13.77
N LEU A 89 -1.13 -2.50 12.75
CA LEU A 89 -1.98 -1.46 12.15
C LEU A 89 -1.26 -0.42 11.26
N SER A 90 0.05 -0.50 11.06
CA SER A 90 0.81 0.44 10.23
C SER A 90 1.89 -0.30 9.42
N ILE A 91 2.68 0.42 8.63
CA ILE A 91 3.86 -0.15 7.99
C ILE A 91 4.84 -0.65 9.05
N ASN A 92 5.58 -1.71 8.75
CA ASN A 92 6.58 -2.25 9.67
C ASN A 92 7.78 -1.30 9.89
N GLY A 93 8.52 -1.50 10.98
CA GLY A 93 9.66 -0.65 11.36
C GLY A 93 10.75 -0.55 10.29
N LEU A 94 11.01 -1.64 9.53
CA LEU A 94 11.98 -1.64 8.45
C LEU A 94 11.58 -0.66 7.32
N SER A 95 10.30 -0.69 6.92
CA SER A 95 9.73 0.27 5.97
C SER A 95 9.75 1.69 6.53
N LYS A 96 9.43 1.85 7.83
CA LYS A 96 9.39 3.16 8.47
C LYS A 96 10.78 3.79 8.55
N ASN A 97 11.80 3.04 8.96
CA ASN A 97 13.19 3.52 8.96
C ASN A 97 13.63 4.01 7.57
N PHE A 98 13.25 3.26 6.52
CA PHE A 98 13.51 3.68 5.14
C PHE A 98 12.79 5.00 4.82
N ILE A 99 11.49 5.10 5.03
CA ILE A 99 10.69 6.30 4.76
C ILE A 99 11.26 7.52 5.47
N ASP A 100 11.61 7.40 6.76
CA ASP A 100 12.14 8.50 7.56
C ASP A 100 13.50 9.05 7.06
N ARG A 101 14.25 8.21 6.36
CA ARG A 101 15.58 8.52 5.85
C ARG A 101 15.56 8.98 4.41
N MET A 102 14.48 8.75 3.65
CA MET A 102 14.40 9.16 2.26
C MET A 102 14.07 10.65 2.13
N ARG A 103 14.79 11.29 1.24
CA ARG A 103 14.58 12.67 0.82
C ARG A 103 14.70 12.73 -0.69
N TYR A 104 13.91 13.56 -1.30
CA TYR A 104 13.95 13.82 -2.73
C TYR A 104 14.06 15.33 -2.96
N TYR A 105 14.82 15.72 -3.98
CA TYR A 105 15.04 17.12 -4.30
C TYR A 105 14.30 17.47 -5.58
N GLY A 106 13.31 18.33 -5.44
CA GLY A 106 12.46 18.81 -6.52
C GLY A 106 11.21 17.97 -6.77
N GLU A 107 10.33 18.52 -7.58
CA GLU A 107 9.10 17.85 -8.01
C GLU A 107 9.40 16.93 -9.19
N THR A 108 9.25 15.64 -8.98
CA THR A 108 9.55 14.64 -10.03
C THR A 108 8.34 14.34 -10.90
N GLY A 109 7.15 14.24 -10.33
CA GLY A 109 5.95 13.77 -11.01
C GLY A 109 6.03 12.32 -11.50
N LYS A 110 7.08 11.58 -11.16
CA LYS A 110 7.29 10.19 -11.60
C LYS A 110 6.18 9.29 -11.07
N PRO A 111 5.72 8.30 -11.87
CA PRO A 111 4.69 7.38 -11.43
C PRO A 111 5.19 6.48 -10.29
N ALA A 112 4.26 6.06 -9.42
CA ALA A 112 4.56 5.10 -8.38
C ALA A 112 3.44 4.08 -8.19
N ILE A 113 3.76 2.92 -7.62
CA ILE A 113 2.81 1.92 -7.13
C ILE A 113 3.01 1.80 -5.62
N ALA A 114 1.92 2.00 -4.86
CA ALA A 114 1.86 1.79 -3.43
C ALA A 114 1.15 0.46 -3.13
N VAL A 115 1.76 -0.40 -2.33
CA VAL A 115 1.17 -1.68 -1.93
C VAL A 115 1.32 -1.87 -0.42
N SER A 116 0.21 -2.08 0.27
CA SER A 116 0.19 -2.53 1.67
C SER A 116 -0.21 -4.00 1.74
N VAL A 117 0.43 -4.78 2.60
CA VAL A 117 0.19 -6.23 2.71
C VAL A 117 -0.14 -6.60 4.15
N ALA A 118 -1.41 -6.85 4.44
CA ALA A 118 -1.88 -7.22 5.76
C ALA A 118 -2.30 -8.71 5.81
N GLY A 119 -1.61 -9.48 6.61
CA GLY A 119 -2.02 -10.83 6.99
C GLY A 119 -3.09 -10.82 8.10
N GLY A 120 -3.29 -11.95 8.75
CA GLY A 120 -4.14 -12.07 9.93
C GLY A 120 -5.56 -11.54 9.73
N THR A 121 -5.96 -10.52 10.48
CA THR A 121 -7.28 -9.89 10.37
C THR A 121 -7.42 -8.91 9.20
N GLY A 122 -6.34 -8.51 8.57
CA GLY A 122 -6.32 -7.48 7.53
C GLY A 122 -6.32 -6.04 8.05
N LYS A 123 -6.60 -5.82 9.33
CA LYS A 123 -6.67 -4.47 9.93
C LYS A 123 -5.34 -3.72 9.81
N GLY A 124 -5.42 -2.43 9.55
CA GLY A 124 -4.28 -1.55 9.28
C GLY A 124 -3.83 -1.55 7.82
N CYS A 125 -4.47 -2.34 6.95
CA CYS A 125 -4.12 -2.39 5.53
C CYS A 125 -4.31 -1.03 4.84
N ILE A 126 -5.45 -0.40 5.06
CA ILE A 126 -5.77 0.92 4.47
C ILE A 126 -4.94 2.02 5.13
N LEU A 127 -4.78 2.01 6.45
CA LEU A 127 -3.94 2.98 7.16
C LEU A 127 -2.49 2.97 6.64
N ALA A 128 -1.90 1.79 6.49
CA ALA A 128 -0.55 1.63 5.93
C ALA A 128 -0.48 2.12 4.48
N LEU A 129 -1.51 1.84 3.67
CA LEU A 129 -1.58 2.31 2.29
C LEU A 129 -1.66 3.83 2.21
N GLN A 130 -2.45 4.46 3.07
CA GLN A 130 -2.55 5.92 3.20
C GLN A 130 -1.20 6.54 3.60
N GLU A 131 -0.48 5.91 4.54
CA GLU A 131 0.86 6.36 4.94
C GLU A 131 1.85 6.32 3.77
N ILE A 132 1.88 5.22 3.02
CA ILE A 132 2.73 5.06 1.83
C ILE A 132 2.38 6.11 0.77
N CYS A 133 1.10 6.26 0.42
CA CYS A 133 0.67 7.21 -0.61
C CYS A 133 0.99 8.65 -0.21
N ARG A 134 0.78 9.02 1.05
CA ARG A 134 1.11 10.35 1.57
C ARG A 134 2.60 10.64 1.46
N TRP A 135 3.44 9.68 1.85
CA TRP A 135 4.89 9.80 1.71
C TRP A 135 5.31 9.97 0.25
N LEU A 136 4.81 9.13 -0.67
CA LEU A 136 5.12 9.21 -2.10
C LEU A 136 4.77 10.57 -2.69
N ILE A 137 3.56 11.07 -2.41
CA ILE A 137 3.08 12.36 -2.93
C ILE A 137 3.89 13.53 -2.35
N MET A 138 4.24 13.49 -1.07
CA MET A 138 5.08 14.52 -0.47
C MET A 138 6.50 14.54 -1.04
N LEU A 139 7.01 13.39 -1.48
CA LEU A 139 8.26 13.31 -2.26
C LEU A 139 8.10 13.71 -3.74
N GLY A 140 6.89 14.03 -4.20
CA GLY A 140 6.61 14.43 -5.59
C GLY A 140 6.36 13.27 -6.55
N PHE A 141 6.22 12.03 -6.08
CA PHE A 141 5.77 10.90 -6.90
C PHE A 141 4.24 10.89 -7.06
N ARG A 142 3.75 10.30 -8.15
CA ARG A 142 2.32 10.09 -8.38
C ARG A 142 1.93 8.62 -8.23
N PRO A 143 1.41 8.19 -7.07
CA PRO A 143 0.87 6.84 -6.90
C PRO A 143 -0.26 6.57 -7.88
N ILE A 144 -0.17 5.47 -8.63
CA ILE A 144 -1.20 5.06 -9.58
C ILE A 144 -1.96 3.87 -8.98
N ASN A 145 -3.24 4.03 -8.73
CA ASN A 145 -4.13 2.96 -8.32
C ASN A 145 -3.56 2.10 -7.16
N PRO A 146 -3.49 2.63 -5.93
CA PRO A 146 -2.94 1.95 -4.76
C PRO A 146 -3.57 0.56 -4.53
N LEU A 147 -2.77 -0.40 -4.04
CA LEU A 147 -3.18 -1.80 -3.90
C LEU A 147 -3.17 -2.26 -2.43
N PRO A 148 -4.33 -2.34 -1.76
CA PRO A 148 -4.45 -3.00 -0.47
C PRO A 148 -4.54 -4.51 -0.65
N VAL A 149 -3.62 -5.25 -0.04
CA VAL A 149 -3.56 -6.70 -0.12
C VAL A 149 -3.80 -7.31 1.25
N THR A 150 -4.78 -8.21 1.31
CA THR A 150 -5.13 -8.97 2.50
C THR A 150 -5.15 -10.46 2.20
N ARG A 151 -5.28 -11.29 3.22
CA ARG A 151 -5.48 -12.73 3.01
C ARG A 151 -6.79 -13.06 2.26
N TYR A 152 -7.74 -12.12 2.21
CA TYR A 152 -9.05 -12.34 1.59
C TYR A 152 -9.01 -12.16 0.06
N ASN A 153 -8.11 -11.30 -0.44
CA ASN A 153 -8.00 -10.97 -1.86
C ASN A 153 -6.65 -11.37 -2.48
N TRP A 154 -5.90 -12.24 -1.81
CA TRP A 154 -4.56 -12.63 -2.23
C TRP A 154 -4.49 -13.13 -3.67
N ASP A 155 -5.43 -13.98 -4.06
CA ASP A 155 -5.53 -14.60 -5.38
C ASP A 155 -5.63 -13.55 -6.50
N ILE A 156 -6.54 -12.59 -6.35
CA ILE A 156 -6.71 -11.50 -7.33
C ILE A 156 -5.61 -10.44 -7.22
N ALA A 157 -5.06 -10.22 -6.04
CA ALA A 157 -4.01 -9.24 -5.82
C ALA A 157 -2.73 -9.52 -6.63
N LEU A 158 -2.39 -10.79 -6.86
CA LEU A 158 -1.27 -11.18 -7.73
C LEU A 158 -1.51 -10.76 -9.18
N VAL A 159 -2.71 -11.00 -9.70
CA VAL A 159 -3.11 -10.59 -11.06
C VAL A 159 -3.10 -9.06 -11.17
N GLU A 160 -3.68 -8.38 -10.19
CA GLU A 160 -3.71 -6.92 -10.15
C GLU A 160 -2.32 -6.29 -10.01
N ALA A 161 -1.42 -6.92 -9.27
CA ALA A 161 -0.02 -6.50 -9.16
C ALA A 161 0.67 -6.53 -10.53
N ARG A 162 0.49 -7.61 -11.29
CA ARG A 162 1.04 -7.74 -12.64
C ARG A 162 0.46 -6.70 -13.60
N MET A 163 -0.85 -6.46 -13.54
CA MET A 163 -1.50 -5.42 -14.35
C MET A 163 -0.96 -4.01 -14.03
N ARG A 164 -0.71 -3.70 -12.75
CA ARG A 164 -0.11 -2.42 -12.35
C ARG A 164 1.33 -2.31 -12.85
N GLY A 165 2.09 -3.41 -12.82
CA GLY A 165 3.42 -3.48 -13.41
C GLY A 165 3.44 -3.15 -14.90
N ARG A 166 2.44 -3.58 -15.67
CA ARG A 166 2.30 -3.19 -17.08
C ARG A 166 1.97 -1.70 -17.23
N LYS A 167 0.97 -1.23 -16.47
CA LYS A 167 0.46 0.15 -16.58
C LYS A 167 1.50 1.21 -16.20
N ILE A 168 2.40 0.92 -15.27
CA ILE A 168 3.39 1.91 -14.82
C ILE A 168 4.40 2.25 -15.93
N VAL A 169 4.63 1.34 -16.87
CA VAL A 169 5.58 1.54 -17.99
C VAL A 169 5.13 2.65 -18.92
N ASP A 170 3.82 2.75 -19.16
CA ASP A 170 3.23 3.75 -20.07
C ASP A 170 2.93 5.07 -19.36
N ALA A 171 3.01 5.10 -18.03
CA ALA A 171 2.69 6.27 -17.25
C ALA A 171 3.76 7.35 -17.40
N LYS A 172 3.35 8.54 -17.81
CA LYS A 172 4.25 9.67 -18.02
C LYS A 172 4.39 10.49 -16.73
N PRO A 173 5.59 11.01 -16.42
CA PRO A 173 5.78 11.92 -15.31
C PRO A 173 4.92 13.17 -15.46
N GLN A 174 4.26 13.57 -14.38
CA GLN A 174 3.47 14.79 -14.31
C GLN A 174 3.73 15.48 -12.96
N LYS A 175 4.46 16.60 -12.99
CA LYS A 175 4.81 17.34 -11.77
C LYS A 175 3.57 17.96 -11.11
N PHE A 176 3.62 18.08 -9.79
CA PHE A 176 2.66 18.88 -9.05
C PHE A 176 3.04 20.35 -9.11
N SER A 177 2.08 21.21 -9.33
CA SER A 177 2.30 22.68 -9.38
C SER A 177 2.47 23.28 -7.98
N ASN A 178 1.80 22.70 -6.98
CA ASN A 178 1.80 23.21 -5.61
C ASN A 178 1.26 22.16 -4.62
N LEU A 179 1.26 22.52 -3.32
CA LEU A 179 0.77 21.67 -2.25
C LEU A 179 -0.74 21.37 -2.36
N ALA A 180 -1.55 22.35 -2.82
CA ALA A 180 -2.99 22.12 -2.97
C ALA A 180 -3.28 21.03 -4.01
N GLU A 181 -2.55 21.01 -5.13
CA GLU A 181 -2.65 19.93 -6.12
C GLU A 181 -2.22 18.56 -5.53
N LYS A 182 -1.17 18.53 -4.71
CA LYS A 182 -0.78 17.30 -4.01
C LYS A 182 -1.89 16.77 -3.12
N ILE A 183 -2.52 17.66 -2.34
CA ILE A 183 -3.62 17.31 -1.44
C ILE A 183 -4.82 16.80 -2.26
N ALA A 184 -5.23 17.56 -3.28
CA ALA A 184 -6.36 17.19 -4.14
C ALA A 184 -6.11 15.84 -4.84
N TYR A 185 -4.89 15.59 -5.31
CA TYR A 185 -4.52 14.32 -5.92
C TYR A 185 -4.58 13.17 -4.89
N TYR A 186 -4.03 13.36 -3.68
CA TYR A 186 -4.14 12.39 -2.60
C TYR A 186 -5.60 12.03 -2.33
N GLU A 187 -6.46 13.03 -2.13
CA GLU A 187 -7.88 12.85 -1.84
C GLU A 187 -8.66 12.19 -2.99
N SER A 188 -8.17 12.28 -4.23
CA SER A 188 -8.79 11.64 -5.40
C SER A 188 -8.46 10.15 -5.55
N LEU A 189 -7.42 9.67 -4.86
CA LEU A 189 -7.02 8.27 -4.95
C LEU A 189 -7.98 7.37 -4.15
N PRO A 190 -8.20 6.12 -4.61
CA PRO A 190 -8.97 5.15 -3.86
C PRO A 190 -8.43 4.96 -2.44
N TYR A 191 -9.32 4.81 -1.46
CA TYR A 191 -9.05 4.54 -0.05
C TYR A 191 -8.45 5.70 0.76
N MET A 192 -8.03 6.80 0.15
CA MET A 192 -7.33 7.85 0.89
C MET A 192 -8.23 8.66 1.85
N ARG A 193 -9.53 8.65 1.62
CA ARG A 193 -10.54 9.26 2.52
C ARG A 193 -11.15 8.28 3.53
N TYR A 194 -10.71 7.03 3.54
CA TYR A 194 -11.27 6.02 4.43
C TYR A 194 -10.91 6.31 5.88
N ARG A 195 -11.93 6.28 6.72
CA ARG A 195 -11.82 6.23 8.20
C ARG A 195 -11.65 4.78 8.65
N ILE A 196 -11.50 4.55 9.93
CA ILE A 196 -11.40 3.20 10.50
C ILE A 196 -12.64 2.35 10.17
N ILE A 197 -13.84 2.94 10.25
CA ILE A 197 -15.08 2.19 9.93
C ILE A 197 -15.13 1.78 8.45
N ASP A 198 -14.64 2.64 7.56
CA ASP A 198 -14.60 2.36 6.12
C ASP A 198 -13.60 1.24 5.81
N GLU A 199 -12.51 1.14 6.57
CA GLU A 199 -11.57 0.01 6.50
C GLU A 199 -12.23 -1.30 6.98
N ILE A 200 -12.97 -1.28 8.09
CA ILE A 200 -13.68 -2.47 8.59
C ILE A 200 -14.73 -2.95 7.57
N LEU A 201 -15.47 -2.03 6.98
CA LEU A 201 -16.40 -2.32 5.90
C LEU A 201 -15.70 -2.93 4.68
N PHE A 202 -14.59 -2.33 4.25
CA PHE A 202 -13.74 -2.88 3.18
C PHE A 202 -13.31 -4.32 3.48
N LEU A 203 -12.82 -4.60 4.69
CA LEU A 203 -12.39 -5.94 5.09
C LEU A 203 -13.54 -6.95 5.11
N ALA A 204 -14.73 -6.55 5.55
CA ALA A 204 -15.93 -7.39 5.50
C ALA A 204 -16.28 -7.74 4.04
N LYS A 205 -16.27 -6.76 3.15
CA LYS A 205 -16.54 -6.95 1.71
C LYS A 205 -15.49 -7.85 1.05
N GLU A 206 -14.22 -7.64 1.35
CA GLU A 206 -13.15 -8.50 0.82
C GLU A 206 -13.27 -9.94 1.32
N ALA A 207 -13.64 -10.14 2.58
CA ALA A 207 -13.85 -11.47 3.14
C ALA A 207 -15.00 -12.21 2.45
N ILE A 208 -16.18 -11.58 2.27
CA ILE A 208 -17.30 -12.21 1.56
C ILE A 208 -16.98 -12.49 0.09
N ASN A 209 -16.26 -11.59 -0.59
CA ASN A 209 -15.78 -11.82 -1.94
C ASN A 209 -14.82 -13.02 -2.01
N GLY A 210 -13.89 -13.11 -1.05
CA GLY A 210 -12.97 -14.24 -0.92
C GLY A 210 -13.68 -15.56 -0.62
N ILE A 211 -14.77 -15.56 0.17
CA ILE A 211 -15.62 -16.72 0.44
C ILE A 211 -16.36 -17.15 -0.85
N SER A 212 -16.94 -16.18 -1.56
CA SER A 212 -17.65 -16.42 -2.82
C SER A 212 -16.74 -17.05 -3.88
N ARG A 213 -15.52 -16.52 -4.04
CA ARG A 213 -14.53 -17.08 -4.99
C ARG A 213 -14.12 -18.53 -4.66
N ARG A 214 -14.31 -18.96 -3.41
CA ARG A 214 -14.12 -20.36 -2.98
C ARG A 214 -15.35 -21.25 -3.15
N GLY A 215 -16.38 -20.75 -3.84
CA GLY A 215 -17.62 -21.48 -4.11
C GLY A 215 -18.55 -21.62 -2.91
N ARG A 216 -18.38 -20.79 -1.88
CA ARG A 216 -19.19 -20.84 -0.65
C ARG A 216 -20.06 -19.59 -0.46
N ALA A 217 -20.67 -19.13 -1.57
CA ALA A 217 -21.61 -18.03 -1.55
C ALA A 217 -22.86 -18.30 -0.70
N ASP A 218 -23.18 -19.57 -0.46
CA ASP A 218 -24.25 -20.05 0.41
C ASP A 218 -24.12 -19.61 1.89
N LEU A 219 -22.92 -19.23 2.33
CA LEU A 219 -22.63 -18.93 3.73
C LEU A 219 -22.68 -17.44 4.10
N ILE A 220 -22.92 -16.54 3.14
CA ILE A 220 -22.66 -15.10 3.34
C ILE A 220 -23.89 -14.20 3.23
N ASP A 221 -25.09 -14.74 3.00
CA ASP A 221 -26.28 -13.90 2.77
C ASP A 221 -26.61 -13.01 3.98
N GLY A 222 -26.61 -13.56 5.20
CA GLY A 222 -26.82 -12.76 6.40
C GLY A 222 -25.72 -11.71 6.65
N VAL A 223 -24.48 -11.97 6.19
CA VAL A 223 -23.38 -10.99 6.28
C VAL A 223 -23.57 -9.87 5.27
N LYS A 224 -24.00 -10.18 4.04
CA LYS A 224 -24.33 -9.18 3.02
C LYS A 224 -25.43 -8.23 3.49
N GLU A 225 -26.51 -8.78 4.04
CA GLU A 225 -27.61 -7.98 4.58
C GLU A 225 -27.12 -6.99 5.64
N LYS A 226 -26.29 -7.43 6.58
CA LYS A 226 -25.69 -6.55 7.60
C LYS A 226 -24.85 -5.44 6.99
N ILE A 227 -24.08 -5.75 5.94
CA ILE A 227 -23.25 -4.77 5.22
C ILE A 227 -24.15 -3.73 4.55
N GLU A 228 -25.17 -4.14 3.81
CA GLU A 228 -26.09 -3.26 3.08
C GLU A 228 -26.85 -2.33 4.04
N ILE A 229 -27.36 -2.87 5.16
CA ILE A 229 -27.99 -2.06 6.20
C ILE A 229 -26.98 -1.10 6.82
N GLY A 230 -25.78 -1.56 7.14
CA GLY A 230 -24.71 -0.74 7.71
C GLY A 230 -24.29 0.42 6.79
N GLU A 231 -24.19 0.21 5.49
CA GLU A 231 -23.92 1.26 4.50
C GLU A 231 -25.06 2.29 4.45
N THR A 232 -26.31 1.82 4.41
CA THR A 232 -27.49 2.69 4.44
C THR A 232 -27.51 3.57 5.71
N LEU A 233 -27.19 2.99 6.86
CA LEU A 233 -27.12 3.72 8.13
C LEU A 233 -26.00 4.78 8.14
N LEU A 234 -24.86 4.52 7.49
CA LEU A 234 -23.81 5.52 7.31
C LEU A 234 -24.28 6.69 6.44
N GLU A 235 -25.02 6.42 5.37
CA GLU A 235 -25.57 7.47 4.47
C GLU A 235 -26.53 8.40 5.18
N ILE A 236 -27.33 7.88 6.11
CA ILE A 236 -28.29 8.67 6.91
C ILE A 236 -27.71 9.16 8.25
N ASN A 237 -26.39 9.10 8.43
CA ASN A 237 -25.64 9.55 9.60
C ASN A 237 -26.01 8.86 10.92
N LYS A 238 -26.51 7.63 10.90
CA LYS A 238 -26.73 6.78 12.07
C LYS A 238 -25.47 5.97 12.42
N PHE A 239 -24.42 6.68 12.83
CA PHE A 239 -23.08 6.14 12.95
C PHE A 239 -22.96 4.97 13.94
N ASP A 240 -23.56 5.06 15.13
CA ASP A 240 -23.45 4.01 16.17
C ASP A 240 -24.12 2.69 15.77
N GLU A 241 -25.30 2.79 15.11
CA GLU A 241 -25.99 1.62 14.58
C GLU A 241 -25.20 0.98 13.43
N ALA A 242 -24.67 1.80 12.52
CA ALA A 242 -23.82 1.36 11.42
C ALA A 242 -22.55 0.67 11.93
N LEU A 243 -21.86 1.27 12.91
CA LEU A 243 -20.64 0.73 13.49
C LEU A 243 -20.85 -0.68 14.06
N ARG A 244 -21.96 -0.88 14.78
CA ARG A 244 -22.30 -2.19 15.34
C ARG A 244 -22.49 -3.24 14.24
N LEU A 245 -23.33 -2.96 13.24
CA LEU A 245 -23.62 -3.93 12.16
C LEU A 245 -22.40 -4.24 11.31
N ILE A 246 -21.60 -3.23 10.95
CA ILE A 246 -20.39 -3.40 10.15
C ILE A 246 -19.34 -4.21 10.90
N THR A 247 -19.18 -3.98 12.20
CA THR A 247 -18.23 -4.78 13.00
C THR A 247 -18.69 -6.21 13.16
N GLU A 248 -19.99 -6.46 13.41
CA GLU A 248 -20.56 -7.80 13.44
C GLU A 248 -20.37 -8.52 12.10
N ALA A 249 -20.65 -7.85 10.96
CA ALA A 249 -20.45 -8.41 9.63
C ALA A 249 -18.98 -8.78 9.38
N HIS A 250 -18.06 -7.92 9.77
CA HIS A 250 -16.61 -8.21 9.64
C HIS A 250 -16.20 -9.42 10.48
N GLU A 251 -16.61 -9.50 11.74
CA GLU A 251 -16.27 -10.62 12.62
C GLU A 251 -16.88 -11.94 12.12
N GLU A 252 -18.10 -11.90 11.63
CA GLU A 252 -18.78 -13.07 11.08
C GLU A 252 -18.12 -13.54 9.78
N SER A 253 -17.87 -12.64 8.84
CA SER A 253 -17.18 -12.95 7.59
C SER A 253 -15.78 -13.53 7.83
N MET A 254 -15.05 -12.99 8.80
CA MET A 254 -13.73 -13.49 9.19
C MET A 254 -13.83 -14.91 9.77
N ARG A 255 -14.84 -15.21 10.61
CA ARG A 255 -15.07 -16.56 11.16
C ARG A 255 -15.39 -17.57 10.06
N ILE A 256 -16.25 -17.20 9.12
CA ILE A 256 -16.59 -18.06 7.97
C ILE A 256 -15.35 -18.31 7.12
N PHE A 257 -14.64 -17.25 6.75
CA PHE A 257 -13.42 -17.38 5.95
C PHE A 257 -12.39 -18.30 6.60
N ASN A 258 -12.17 -18.19 7.91
CA ASN A 258 -11.24 -19.05 8.64
C ASN A 258 -11.62 -20.54 8.56
N LYS A 259 -12.91 -20.86 8.57
CA LYS A 259 -13.38 -22.26 8.50
C LYS A 259 -13.18 -22.89 7.12
N ILE A 260 -13.17 -22.09 6.06
CA ILE A 260 -13.06 -22.62 4.69
C ILE A 260 -11.64 -22.46 4.10
N ALA A 261 -10.76 -21.74 4.76
CA ALA A 261 -9.40 -21.48 4.29
C ALA A 261 -8.40 -22.57 4.73
N HIS A 262 -8.87 -23.53 5.51
CA HIS A 262 -8.17 -24.74 5.92
C HIS A 262 -8.75 -25.94 5.20
#